data_725749a490e913e63645edd27cda4950
#
_entry.id   725749a490e913e63645edd27cda4950
#
_cell.length_a   1.000
_cell.length_b   1.000
_cell.length_c   1.000
_cell.angle_alpha   90.00
_cell.angle_beta   90.00
_cell.angle_gamma   90.00
#
_symmetry.space_group_name_H-M   'P 1'
#
loop_
_entity.id
_entity.type
_entity.pdbx_description
1 polymer ?
#
loop_
_entity_poly.entity_id
_entity_poly.type
_entity_poly.pdbx_seq_one_letter_code
_entity_poly.pdbx_strand_id
1 'polypeptide(L)'
;LQEIDHVPFVDPLAPARTVHDFGDIGKAVVTAAADALEPPRGPRFLDFPLDILFSTGDLGDQAPHELSSPTITGADDVARLLEASERPVLMAGSNAYLDRAETQLRGLVERGRIPTFMNGQGRGCLPADHELAFARSRSRAFQEADLIIVAGAPFDFRLGFGENFGPGTKVVHLDSAPQLVSDHVELAASIGGPLNAAFDAITEELARPPDTRAWVDALRATEHDKLDATRADLHSDSNPIHPLRIYGELVPLLDRDAIVIGDGGDFVSYAGREVPSYEPGCWLDPGPFGCLGVGPGYALAARLAHPDRQVVLLYGDGALGFSGMELETMVRLDLPVVAVVGNNGIWGLEKHPMRALYGYDVAADLRPELRYDQMMESFGGRGEFVTAPEDIAPALKRALASGEPTLVNVATDPAVAYPRSSNLA
;
A
#
# COMPACT_ATOMS: atom_id res chain seq x y z
N LEU A 1 -10.26 -10.64 38.53
CA LEU A 1 -8.96 -10.56 37.87
C LEU A 1 -9.15 -10.06 36.46
N GLN A 2 -8.48 -8.96 36.06
CA GLN A 2 -8.57 -8.38 34.71
C GLN A 2 -9.97 -7.81 34.35
N GLU A 3 -10.82 -7.52 35.31
CA GLU A 3 -12.12 -6.89 35.09
C GLU A 3 -11.92 -5.40 34.83
N ILE A 4 -12.36 -4.94 33.66
CA ILE A 4 -12.37 -3.55 33.23
C ILE A 4 -13.49 -3.35 32.22
N ASP A 5 -14.10 -2.17 32.19
CA ASP A 5 -14.99 -1.79 31.11
C ASP A 5 -14.15 -1.43 29.86
N HIS A 6 -14.13 -2.30 28.86
CA HIS A 6 -13.32 -2.12 27.65
C HIS A 6 -13.91 -1.11 26.67
N VAL A 7 -15.24 -0.98 26.63
CA VAL A 7 -15.94 -0.17 25.64
C VAL A 7 -15.47 1.30 25.65
N PRO A 8 -15.37 2.01 26.79
CA PRO A 8 -14.93 3.41 26.82
C PRO A 8 -13.49 3.64 26.30
N PHE A 9 -12.64 2.59 26.31
CA PHE A 9 -11.26 2.68 25.80
C PHE A 9 -11.18 2.47 24.29
N VAL A 10 -12.09 1.67 23.71
CA VAL A 10 -12.03 1.28 22.32
C VAL A 10 -12.96 2.13 21.44
N ASP A 11 -14.14 2.51 21.96
CA ASP A 11 -15.18 3.20 21.18
C ASP A 11 -14.72 4.48 20.45
N PRO A 12 -13.78 5.29 20.99
CA PRO A 12 -13.21 6.42 20.24
C PRO A 12 -12.42 6.04 18.99
N LEU A 13 -11.97 4.78 18.89
CA LEU A 13 -11.16 4.26 17.77
C LEU A 13 -11.98 3.34 16.84
N ALA A 14 -12.91 2.59 17.43
CA ALA A 14 -13.75 1.62 16.72
C ALA A 14 -15.08 1.48 17.45
N PRO A 15 -16.24 1.59 16.78
CA PRO A 15 -17.53 1.35 17.41
C PRO A 15 -17.51 0.06 18.23
N ALA A 16 -17.74 0.19 19.54
CA ALA A 16 -17.56 -0.86 20.51
C ALA A 16 -18.85 -1.15 21.28
N ARG A 17 -19.11 -2.40 21.61
CA ARG A 17 -20.22 -2.78 22.49
C ARG A 17 -19.95 -4.08 23.24
N THR A 18 -20.56 -4.21 24.43
CA THR A 18 -20.58 -5.47 25.17
C THR A 18 -21.86 -6.25 24.83
N VAL A 19 -21.74 -7.55 24.65
CA VAL A 19 -22.86 -8.47 24.40
C VAL A 19 -23.20 -9.19 25.71
N HIS A 20 -24.36 -8.86 26.29
CA HIS A 20 -24.78 -9.36 27.61
C HIS A 20 -25.74 -10.55 27.55
N ASP A 21 -26.25 -10.92 26.38
CA ASP A 21 -27.17 -12.03 26.20
C ASP A 21 -26.60 -13.09 25.25
N PHE A 22 -26.68 -14.33 25.65
CA PHE A 22 -26.21 -15.47 24.82
C PHE A 22 -26.92 -15.50 23.45
N GLY A 23 -28.25 -15.27 23.44
CA GLY A 23 -29.03 -15.28 22.21
C GLY A 23 -28.66 -14.19 21.19
N ASP A 24 -27.99 -13.13 21.64
CA ASP A 24 -27.55 -12.01 20.79
C ASP A 24 -26.16 -12.23 20.15
N ILE A 25 -25.39 -13.24 20.58
CA ILE A 25 -24.00 -13.46 20.11
C ILE A 25 -23.93 -13.51 18.59
N GLY A 26 -24.70 -14.40 17.97
CA GLY A 26 -24.64 -14.60 16.51
C GLY A 26 -25.04 -13.36 15.74
N LYS A 27 -26.13 -12.69 16.14
CA LYS A 27 -26.57 -11.43 15.53
C LYS A 27 -25.52 -10.31 15.71
N ALA A 28 -24.93 -10.23 16.89
CA ALA A 28 -23.89 -9.25 17.18
C ALA A 28 -22.68 -9.40 16.26
N VAL A 29 -22.21 -10.63 16.06
CA VAL A 29 -21.06 -10.94 15.18
C VAL A 29 -21.39 -10.65 13.72
N VAL A 30 -22.54 -11.13 13.22
CA VAL A 30 -22.95 -10.91 11.83
C VAL A 30 -23.11 -9.41 11.53
N THR A 31 -23.77 -8.67 12.43
CA THR A 31 -23.92 -7.21 12.27
C THR A 31 -22.58 -6.50 12.29
N ALA A 32 -21.71 -6.81 13.26
CA ALA A 32 -20.39 -6.18 13.33
C ALA A 32 -19.52 -6.48 12.11
N ALA A 33 -19.58 -7.71 11.58
CA ALA A 33 -18.88 -8.07 10.35
C ALA A 33 -19.41 -7.30 9.14
N ALA A 34 -20.73 -7.19 8.99
CA ALA A 34 -21.34 -6.42 7.93
C ALA A 34 -20.99 -4.93 8.01
N ASP A 35 -21.14 -4.34 9.21
CA ASP A 35 -20.78 -2.93 9.45
C ASP A 35 -19.28 -2.65 9.22
N ALA A 36 -18.40 -3.65 9.44
CA ALA A 36 -16.97 -3.50 9.14
C ALA A 36 -16.67 -3.50 7.65
N LEU A 37 -17.50 -4.16 6.84
CA LEU A 37 -17.39 -4.23 5.39
C LEU A 37 -18.10 -3.09 4.65
N GLU A 38 -19.09 -2.46 5.29
CA GLU A 38 -19.82 -1.31 4.73
C GLU A 38 -18.91 -0.08 4.68
N PRO A 39 -18.78 0.63 3.55
CA PRO A 39 -18.02 1.89 3.49
C PRO A 39 -18.69 3.04 4.32
N PRO A 40 -17.89 3.85 5.05
CA PRO A 40 -16.44 3.73 5.23
C PRO A 40 -16.07 2.53 6.10
N ARG A 41 -15.29 1.62 5.50
CA ARG A 41 -14.84 0.39 6.17
C ARG A 41 -13.99 0.70 7.38
N GLY A 42 -14.15 -0.11 8.42
CA GLY A 42 -13.36 0.08 9.63
C GLY A 42 -13.60 -1.01 10.67
N PRO A 43 -12.77 -1.03 11.72
CA PRO A 43 -12.87 -2.04 12.76
C PRO A 43 -14.18 -1.92 13.54
N ARG A 44 -14.61 -3.06 14.12
CA ARG A 44 -15.70 -3.15 15.09
C ARG A 44 -15.20 -3.96 16.27
N PHE A 45 -15.59 -3.56 17.47
CA PHE A 45 -15.19 -4.23 18.71
C PHE A 45 -16.41 -4.83 19.42
N LEU A 46 -16.33 -6.12 19.72
CA LEU A 46 -17.32 -6.82 20.53
C LEU A 46 -16.66 -7.36 21.78
N ASP A 47 -17.20 -7.01 22.94
CA ASP A 47 -16.80 -7.53 24.24
C ASP A 47 -17.79 -8.60 24.67
N PHE A 48 -17.27 -9.78 25.03
CA PHE A 48 -18.07 -10.89 25.54
C PHE A 48 -17.65 -11.19 26.97
N PRO A 49 -18.50 -10.85 27.97
CA PRO A 49 -18.26 -11.24 29.36
C PRO A 49 -18.04 -12.74 29.53
N LEU A 50 -17.22 -13.11 30.49
CA LEU A 50 -16.76 -14.48 30.66
C LEU A 50 -17.90 -15.47 30.95
N ASP A 51 -18.93 -15.04 31.66
CA ASP A 51 -20.13 -15.81 31.97
C ASP A 51 -20.95 -16.11 30.69
N ILE A 52 -21.02 -15.16 29.76
CA ILE A 52 -21.63 -15.35 28.43
C ILE A 52 -20.81 -16.33 27.61
N LEU A 53 -19.47 -16.18 27.62
CA LEU A 53 -18.56 -17.02 26.82
C LEU A 53 -18.61 -18.49 27.22
N PHE A 54 -18.79 -18.81 28.53
CA PHE A 54 -18.89 -20.16 29.05
C PHE A 54 -20.33 -20.68 29.18
N SER A 55 -21.33 -19.89 28.81
CA SER A 55 -22.69 -20.35 28.80
C SER A 55 -22.99 -21.27 27.61
N THR A 56 -24.08 -21.98 27.68
CA THR A 56 -24.58 -22.84 26.60
C THR A 56 -26.05 -22.51 26.32
N GLY A 57 -26.42 -22.48 25.04
CA GLY A 57 -27.77 -22.13 24.65
C GLY A 57 -28.01 -22.36 23.16
N ASP A 58 -29.18 -22.01 22.69
CA ASP A 58 -29.56 -21.99 21.28
C ASP A 58 -29.26 -20.60 20.71
N LEU A 59 -28.47 -20.53 19.64
CA LEU A 59 -28.15 -19.26 18.94
C LEU A 59 -29.34 -18.76 18.08
N GLY A 60 -30.34 -19.58 17.86
CA GLY A 60 -31.42 -19.24 16.92
C GLY A 60 -30.95 -19.09 15.46
N ASP A 61 -31.88 -18.74 14.59
CA ASP A 61 -31.58 -18.48 13.18
C ASP A 61 -30.85 -17.14 13.02
N GLN A 62 -29.71 -17.17 12.32
CA GLN A 62 -28.95 -15.99 11.99
C GLN A 62 -29.24 -15.59 10.54
N ALA A 63 -30.04 -14.56 10.33
CA ALA A 63 -30.28 -14.03 9.00
C ALA A 63 -29.01 -13.35 8.46
N PRO A 64 -28.60 -13.61 7.20
CA PRO A 64 -27.51 -12.86 6.59
C PRO A 64 -27.86 -11.36 6.53
N HIS A 65 -26.86 -10.52 6.75
CA HIS A 65 -27.00 -9.08 6.57
C HIS A 65 -26.76 -8.75 5.09
N GLU A 66 -27.71 -8.07 4.45
CA GLU A 66 -27.53 -7.58 3.09
C GLU A 66 -26.79 -6.24 3.12
N LEU A 67 -25.66 -6.16 2.38
CA LEU A 67 -24.93 -4.92 2.22
C LEU A 67 -25.72 -3.96 1.33
N SER A 68 -25.64 -2.67 1.60
CA SER A 68 -26.31 -1.65 0.81
C SER A 68 -25.71 -1.56 -0.61
N SER A 69 -26.56 -1.30 -1.60
CA SER A 69 -26.15 -1.05 -2.98
C SER A 69 -26.67 0.33 -3.40
N PRO A 70 -25.94 1.40 -3.07
CA PRO A 70 -26.37 2.75 -3.38
C PRO A 70 -26.42 2.99 -4.90
N THR A 71 -27.37 3.81 -5.34
CA THR A 71 -27.46 4.25 -6.73
C THR A 71 -26.34 5.25 -7.03
N ILE A 72 -25.60 5.03 -8.10
CA ILE A 72 -24.58 5.96 -8.57
C ILE A 72 -25.26 7.16 -9.26
N THR A 73 -24.84 8.36 -8.88
CA THR A 73 -25.28 9.63 -9.47
C THR A 73 -24.07 10.48 -9.83
N GLY A 74 -24.18 11.32 -10.89
CA GLY A 74 -23.10 12.23 -11.33
C GLY A 74 -22.10 11.61 -12.31
N ALA A 75 -22.34 10.40 -12.80
CA ALA A 75 -21.48 9.75 -13.80
C ALA A 75 -21.44 10.53 -15.12
N ASP A 76 -22.57 11.12 -15.54
CA ASP A 76 -22.69 11.97 -16.72
C ASP A 76 -21.85 13.25 -16.61
N ASP A 77 -21.77 13.86 -15.42
CA ASP A 77 -20.92 15.02 -15.17
C ASP A 77 -19.44 14.68 -15.33
N VAL A 78 -19.01 13.55 -14.76
CA VAL A 78 -17.62 13.05 -14.88
C VAL A 78 -17.31 12.71 -16.34
N ALA A 79 -18.19 12.02 -17.04
CA ALA A 79 -18.02 11.67 -18.45
C ALA A 79 -17.86 12.93 -19.33
N ARG A 80 -18.71 13.96 -19.11
CA ARG A 80 -18.60 15.24 -19.83
C ARG A 80 -17.30 15.98 -19.54
N LEU A 81 -16.80 15.94 -18.29
CA LEU A 81 -15.51 16.52 -17.95
C LEU A 81 -14.36 15.79 -18.66
N LEU A 82 -14.43 14.45 -18.71
CA LEU A 82 -13.44 13.63 -19.39
C LEU A 82 -13.46 13.86 -20.91
N GLU A 83 -14.63 13.91 -21.55
CA GLU A 83 -14.77 14.22 -22.97
C GLU A 83 -14.20 15.57 -23.38
N ALA A 84 -14.22 16.54 -22.46
CA ALA A 84 -13.74 17.90 -22.68
C ALA A 84 -12.24 18.09 -22.35
N SER A 85 -11.58 17.05 -21.80
CA SER A 85 -10.17 17.15 -21.37
C SER A 85 -9.23 16.76 -22.50
N GLU A 86 -8.03 17.37 -22.51
CA GLU A 86 -6.92 17.01 -23.39
C GLU A 86 -5.81 16.26 -22.64
N ARG A 87 -5.72 16.49 -21.34
CA ARG A 87 -4.68 15.91 -20.46
C ARG A 87 -5.28 15.34 -19.18
N PRO A 88 -6.20 14.36 -19.30
CA PRO A 88 -6.76 13.71 -18.13
C PRO A 88 -5.73 12.84 -17.42
N VAL A 89 -5.88 12.70 -16.09
CA VAL A 89 -5.12 11.78 -15.24
C VAL A 89 -6.05 11.09 -14.26
N LEU A 90 -5.86 9.81 -14.03
CA LEU A 90 -6.54 9.06 -12.99
C LEU A 90 -5.53 8.63 -11.92
N MET A 91 -5.89 8.84 -10.65
CA MET A 91 -5.17 8.36 -9.48
C MET A 91 -6.04 7.35 -8.73
N ALA A 92 -5.69 6.06 -8.79
CA ALA A 92 -6.40 5.01 -8.10
C ALA A 92 -5.74 4.66 -6.75
N GLY A 93 -6.55 4.62 -5.70
CA GLY A 93 -6.12 4.30 -4.34
C GLY A 93 -6.65 2.97 -3.83
N SER A 94 -6.48 2.74 -2.52
CA SER A 94 -6.79 1.46 -1.88
C SER A 94 -8.25 1.03 -1.99
N ASN A 95 -9.20 1.98 -2.01
CA ASN A 95 -10.61 1.62 -2.12
C ASN A 95 -10.98 1.04 -3.50
N ALA A 96 -10.20 1.29 -4.56
CA ALA A 96 -10.39 0.61 -5.84
C ALA A 96 -10.19 -0.93 -5.70
N TYR A 97 -9.19 -1.35 -4.92
CA TYR A 97 -8.98 -2.76 -4.57
C TYR A 97 -10.07 -3.30 -3.63
N LEU A 98 -10.40 -2.54 -2.58
CA LEU A 98 -11.40 -2.96 -1.58
C LEU A 98 -12.81 -3.11 -2.16
N ASP A 99 -13.15 -2.34 -3.19
CA ASP A 99 -14.40 -2.43 -3.94
C ASP A 99 -14.35 -3.48 -5.07
N ARG A 100 -13.21 -4.17 -5.22
CA ARG A 100 -12.97 -5.14 -6.33
C ARG A 100 -13.27 -4.52 -7.69
N ALA A 101 -12.78 -3.30 -7.89
CA ALA A 101 -13.11 -2.47 -9.04
C ALA A 101 -12.06 -2.53 -10.17
N GLU A 102 -11.11 -3.47 -10.11
CA GLU A 102 -9.99 -3.58 -11.04
C GLU A 102 -10.42 -3.78 -12.49
N THR A 103 -11.47 -4.58 -12.74
CA THR A 103 -12.01 -4.83 -14.07
C THR A 103 -12.65 -3.57 -14.65
N GLN A 104 -13.47 -2.88 -13.86
CA GLN A 104 -14.17 -1.67 -14.27
C GLN A 104 -13.23 -0.47 -14.39
N LEU A 105 -12.26 -0.36 -13.48
CA LEU A 105 -11.16 0.61 -13.59
C LEU A 105 -10.44 0.46 -14.93
N ARG A 106 -10.05 -0.76 -15.26
CA ARG A 106 -9.40 -1.06 -16.53
C ARG A 106 -10.27 -0.69 -17.73
N GLY A 107 -11.55 -1.04 -17.69
CA GLY A 107 -12.51 -0.68 -18.75
C GLY A 107 -12.61 0.83 -18.98
N LEU A 108 -12.73 1.62 -17.92
CA LEU A 108 -12.75 3.08 -17.99
C LEU A 108 -11.43 3.64 -18.52
N VAL A 109 -10.31 3.16 -18.00
CA VAL A 109 -8.95 3.58 -18.39
C VAL A 109 -8.69 3.33 -19.87
N GLU A 110 -9.00 2.13 -20.35
CA GLU A 110 -8.81 1.75 -21.77
C GLU A 110 -9.74 2.55 -22.70
N ARG A 111 -11.02 2.69 -22.33
CA ARG A 111 -12.00 3.45 -23.14
C ARG A 111 -11.66 4.94 -23.19
N GLY A 112 -11.30 5.53 -22.04
CA GLY A 112 -10.98 6.97 -21.94
C GLY A 112 -9.53 7.29 -22.29
N ARG A 113 -8.68 6.28 -22.55
CA ARG A 113 -7.24 6.43 -22.79
C ARG A 113 -6.55 7.27 -21.70
N ILE A 114 -6.86 6.99 -20.43
CA ILE A 114 -6.49 7.84 -19.27
C ILE A 114 -5.17 7.35 -18.66
N PRO A 115 -4.07 8.16 -18.70
CA PRO A 115 -2.87 7.88 -17.91
C PRO A 115 -3.22 7.69 -16.43
N THR A 116 -2.85 6.53 -15.87
CA THR A 116 -3.30 6.11 -14.55
C THR A 116 -2.10 5.89 -13.63
N PHE A 117 -2.19 6.50 -12.45
CA PHE A 117 -1.27 6.32 -11.33
C PHE A 117 -1.97 5.56 -10.21
N MET A 118 -1.21 4.82 -9.42
CA MET A 118 -1.76 4.00 -8.34
C MET A 118 -0.95 4.17 -7.07
N ASN A 119 -1.62 4.14 -5.90
CA ASN A 119 -0.95 4.11 -4.61
C ASN A 119 -1.59 3.08 -3.67
N GLY A 120 -0.88 2.74 -2.60
CA GLY A 120 -1.34 1.77 -1.62
C GLY A 120 -1.82 0.47 -2.27
N GLN A 121 -2.93 -0.08 -1.81
CA GLN A 121 -3.51 -1.30 -2.36
C GLN A 121 -4.13 -1.14 -3.76
N GLY A 122 -4.28 0.08 -4.28
CA GLY A 122 -4.65 0.32 -5.67
C GLY A 122 -3.59 -0.17 -6.67
N ARG A 123 -2.36 -0.39 -6.22
CA ARG A 123 -1.27 -0.94 -7.04
C ARG A 123 -1.60 -2.35 -7.49
N GLY A 124 -1.47 -2.59 -8.79
CA GLY A 124 -1.84 -3.85 -9.42
C GLY A 124 -3.29 -3.91 -9.91
N CYS A 125 -4.20 -3.00 -9.48
CA CYS A 125 -5.54 -2.91 -10.08
C CYS A 125 -5.50 -2.58 -11.58
N LEU A 126 -4.46 -1.88 -12.02
CA LEU A 126 -4.01 -1.85 -13.40
C LEU A 126 -2.58 -2.40 -13.42
N PRO A 127 -2.26 -3.43 -14.22
CA PRO A 127 -0.91 -4.00 -14.23
C PRO A 127 0.16 -2.96 -14.55
N ALA A 128 1.31 -3.02 -13.86
CA ALA A 128 2.38 -2.03 -14.01
C ALA A 128 2.95 -1.92 -15.44
N ASP A 129 2.81 -2.96 -16.25
CA ASP A 129 3.21 -3.01 -17.67
C ASP A 129 2.08 -2.63 -18.64
N HIS A 130 0.92 -2.23 -18.15
CA HIS A 130 -0.15 -1.72 -19.00
C HIS A 130 0.26 -0.40 -19.65
N GLU A 131 -0.10 -0.20 -20.94
CA GLU A 131 0.31 0.99 -21.71
C GLU A 131 -0.13 2.33 -21.09
N LEU A 132 -1.17 2.33 -20.26
CA LEU A 132 -1.68 3.51 -19.56
C LEU A 132 -1.32 3.54 -18.07
N ALA A 133 -0.51 2.58 -17.57
CA ALA A 133 0.01 2.61 -16.21
C ALA A 133 1.28 3.46 -16.15
N PHE A 134 1.34 4.34 -15.14
CA PHE A 134 2.44 5.28 -14.90
C PHE A 134 2.79 5.32 -13.41
N ALA A 135 4.03 5.64 -13.08
CA ALA A 135 4.50 5.75 -11.71
C ALA A 135 5.39 6.99 -11.50
N ARG A 136 6.41 7.16 -12.33
CA ARG A 136 7.49 8.14 -12.13
C ARG A 136 7.17 9.53 -12.65
N SER A 137 6.28 9.65 -13.64
CA SER A 137 5.85 10.92 -14.23
C SER A 137 4.78 11.67 -13.42
N ARG A 138 4.36 11.13 -12.24
CA ARG A 138 3.25 11.68 -11.43
C ARG A 138 3.35 13.20 -11.15
N SER A 139 4.52 13.69 -10.77
CA SER A 139 4.68 15.14 -10.50
C SER A 139 4.36 16.00 -11.73
N ARG A 140 4.86 15.59 -12.91
CA ARG A 140 4.54 16.26 -14.17
C ARG A 140 3.06 16.14 -14.49
N ALA A 141 2.51 14.94 -14.36
CA ALA A 141 1.11 14.68 -14.63
C ALA A 141 0.19 15.57 -13.80
N PHE A 142 0.44 15.70 -12.51
CA PHE A 142 -0.37 16.53 -11.61
C PHE A 142 -0.24 18.03 -11.89
N GLN A 143 0.92 18.49 -12.32
CA GLN A 143 1.15 19.90 -12.64
C GLN A 143 0.59 20.33 -14.00
N GLU A 144 0.54 19.42 -14.98
CA GLU A 144 0.16 19.76 -16.36
C GLU A 144 -1.24 19.24 -16.76
N ALA A 145 -1.88 18.39 -15.94
CA ALA A 145 -3.23 17.88 -16.20
C ALA A 145 -4.28 18.99 -16.22
N ASP A 146 -5.24 18.91 -17.12
CA ASP A 146 -6.45 19.74 -17.12
C ASP A 146 -7.62 19.10 -16.36
N LEU A 147 -7.55 17.77 -16.16
CA LEU A 147 -8.50 16.99 -15.36
C LEU A 147 -7.74 15.95 -14.54
N ILE A 148 -7.99 15.91 -13.23
CA ILE A 148 -7.51 14.85 -12.34
C ILE A 148 -8.71 14.16 -11.72
N ILE A 149 -8.81 12.84 -11.92
CA ILE A 149 -9.78 11.97 -11.27
C ILE A 149 -9.06 11.21 -10.17
N VAL A 150 -9.38 11.50 -8.91
CA VAL A 150 -8.90 10.75 -7.75
C VAL A 150 -9.98 9.74 -7.37
N ALA A 151 -9.65 8.46 -7.37
CA ALA A 151 -10.58 7.37 -7.13
C ALA A 151 -10.09 6.47 -5.99
N GLY A 152 -10.83 6.45 -4.88
CA GLY A 152 -10.55 5.58 -3.75
C GLY A 152 -9.28 5.89 -2.99
N ALA A 153 -8.84 7.16 -3.02
CA ALA A 153 -7.68 7.67 -2.29
C ALA A 153 -8.05 8.98 -1.58
N PRO A 154 -7.73 9.12 -0.29
CA PRO A 154 -7.95 10.38 0.42
C PRO A 154 -6.99 11.47 -0.07
N PHE A 155 -7.40 12.74 0.03
CA PHE A 155 -6.53 13.89 -0.21
C PHE A 155 -5.66 14.17 1.03
N ASP A 156 -4.77 13.23 1.34
CA ASP A 156 -3.80 13.36 2.42
C ASP A 156 -2.43 13.85 1.93
N PHE A 157 -1.41 13.79 2.80
CA PHE A 157 -0.05 14.24 2.49
C PHE A 157 0.55 13.56 1.24
N ARG A 158 0.12 12.36 0.87
CA ARG A 158 0.61 11.63 -0.33
C ARG A 158 0.17 12.29 -1.63
N LEU A 159 -0.94 13.02 -1.60
CA LEU A 159 -1.45 13.84 -2.69
C LEU A 159 -1.24 15.34 -2.45
N GLY A 160 -0.40 15.71 -1.44
CA GLY A 160 -0.16 17.09 -1.03
C GLY A 160 -1.46 17.81 -0.68
N PHE A 161 -2.41 17.11 -0.05
CA PHE A 161 -3.74 17.63 0.31
C PHE A 161 -4.50 18.28 -0.87
N GLY A 162 -4.15 17.93 -2.11
CA GLY A 162 -4.71 18.53 -3.34
C GLY A 162 -4.01 19.82 -3.81
N GLU A 163 -3.03 20.34 -3.08
CA GLU A 163 -2.32 21.58 -3.42
C GLU A 163 -1.26 21.40 -4.53
N ASN A 164 -0.89 20.16 -4.83
CA ASN A 164 0.14 19.84 -5.83
C ASN A 164 -0.40 19.79 -7.27
N PHE A 165 -1.65 20.16 -7.50
CA PHE A 165 -2.24 20.18 -8.83
C PHE A 165 -1.97 21.50 -9.55
N GLY A 166 -1.89 21.44 -10.87
CA GLY A 166 -1.63 22.63 -11.69
C GLY A 166 -2.76 23.68 -11.60
N PRO A 167 -2.46 24.95 -11.83
CA PRO A 167 -3.48 25.99 -11.81
C PRO A 167 -4.53 25.74 -12.89
N GLY A 168 -5.81 25.79 -12.51
CA GLY A 168 -6.95 25.57 -13.42
C GLY A 168 -7.27 24.10 -13.69
N THR A 169 -6.57 23.15 -13.07
CA THR A 169 -6.90 21.72 -13.12
C THR A 169 -8.28 21.49 -12.50
N LYS A 170 -9.17 20.85 -13.24
CA LYS A 170 -10.43 20.37 -12.69
C LYS A 170 -10.20 19.09 -11.89
N VAL A 171 -10.78 19.02 -10.70
CA VAL A 171 -10.61 17.87 -9.81
C VAL A 171 -11.93 17.14 -9.67
N VAL A 172 -11.90 15.82 -9.86
CA VAL A 172 -13.01 14.89 -9.61
C VAL A 172 -12.61 13.95 -8.50
N HIS A 173 -13.49 13.71 -7.53
CA HIS A 173 -13.25 12.74 -6.48
C HIS A 173 -14.32 11.65 -6.49
N LEU A 174 -13.90 10.39 -6.64
CA LEU A 174 -14.72 9.21 -6.56
C LEU A 174 -14.29 8.42 -5.32
N ASP A 175 -15.24 8.07 -4.44
CA ASP A 175 -14.89 7.19 -3.32
C ASP A 175 -16.06 6.27 -2.94
N SER A 176 -15.76 5.19 -2.21
CA SER A 176 -16.67 4.09 -1.88
C SER A 176 -17.93 4.52 -1.13
N ALA A 177 -17.93 5.70 -0.51
CA ALA A 177 -19.08 6.28 0.19
C ALA A 177 -19.07 7.82 0.13
N PRO A 178 -20.24 8.48 0.25
CA PRO A 178 -20.31 9.95 0.26
C PRO A 178 -19.45 10.60 1.36
N GLN A 179 -19.32 9.95 2.53
CA GLN A 179 -18.53 10.45 3.66
C GLN A 179 -17.01 10.46 3.41
N LEU A 180 -16.55 9.73 2.40
CA LEU A 180 -15.14 9.66 2.01
C LEU A 180 -14.79 10.68 0.92
N VAL A 181 -15.79 11.29 0.29
CA VAL A 181 -15.56 12.37 -0.68
C VAL A 181 -15.02 13.60 0.04
N SER A 182 -13.92 14.15 -0.48
CA SER A 182 -13.25 15.31 0.11
C SER A 182 -14.15 16.54 0.12
N ASP A 183 -14.12 17.29 1.22
CA ASP A 183 -14.83 18.56 1.43
C ASP A 183 -13.89 19.78 1.52
N HIS A 184 -12.55 19.55 1.50
CA HIS A 184 -11.54 20.61 1.61
C HIS A 184 -10.87 20.97 0.27
N VAL A 185 -11.21 20.27 -0.80
CA VAL A 185 -10.74 20.52 -2.16
C VAL A 185 -11.92 20.96 -3.02
N GLU A 186 -11.75 21.99 -3.83
CA GLU A 186 -12.78 22.40 -4.80
C GLU A 186 -12.94 21.31 -5.87
N LEU A 187 -14.11 20.67 -5.92
CA LEU A 187 -14.39 19.57 -6.82
C LEU A 187 -15.28 20.03 -7.98
N ALA A 188 -14.87 19.71 -9.22
CA ALA A 188 -15.69 19.91 -10.41
C ALA A 188 -16.85 18.89 -10.52
N ALA A 189 -16.65 17.67 -9.97
CA ALA A 189 -17.66 16.64 -9.81
C ALA A 189 -17.21 15.64 -8.73
N SER A 190 -18.17 14.87 -8.19
CA SER A 190 -17.88 13.79 -7.24
C SER A 190 -18.90 12.66 -7.31
N ILE A 191 -18.44 11.44 -6.95
CA ILE A 191 -19.33 10.28 -6.77
C ILE A 191 -18.97 9.62 -5.44
N GLY A 192 -19.95 9.43 -4.57
CA GLY A 192 -19.85 8.67 -3.33
C GLY A 192 -20.66 7.37 -3.44
N GLY A 193 -20.00 6.26 -3.70
CA GLY A 193 -20.60 4.93 -3.85
C GLY A 193 -19.59 3.90 -4.34
N PRO A 194 -19.94 2.61 -4.44
CA PRO A 194 -19.03 1.55 -4.86
C PRO A 194 -18.30 1.89 -6.17
N LEU A 195 -16.96 1.85 -6.13
CA LEU A 195 -16.14 2.30 -7.26
C LEU A 195 -16.29 1.42 -8.51
N ASN A 196 -16.56 0.12 -8.36
CA ASN A 196 -16.88 -0.72 -9.50
C ASN A 196 -18.10 -0.20 -10.26
N ALA A 197 -19.20 0.11 -9.56
CA ALA A 197 -20.40 0.67 -10.16
C ALA A 197 -20.17 2.10 -10.71
N ALA A 198 -19.36 2.91 -10.02
CA ALA A 198 -19.01 4.25 -10.49
C ALA A 198 -18.23 4.23 -11.82
N PHE A 199 -17.23 3.35 -11.93
CA PHE A 199 -16.44 3.20 -13.16
C PHE A 199 -17.28 2.67 -14.32
N ASP A 200 -18.17 1.69 -14.08
CA ASP A 200 -19.09 1.19 -15.11
C ASP A 200 -20.04 2.32 -15.58
N ALA A 201 -20.66 3.05 -14.66
CA ALA A 201 -21.56 4.14 -15.01
C ALA A 201 -20.87 5.26 -15.82
N ILE A 202 -19.66 5.67 -15.43
CA ILE A 202 -18.88 6.66 -16.19
C ILE A 202 -18.52 6.11 -17.59
N THR A 203 -18.16 4.82 -17.67
CA THR A 203 -17.80 4.18 -18.94
C THR A 203 -18.99 4.12 -19.90
N GLU A 204 -20.20 3.86 -19.40
CA GLU A 204 -21.44 3.85 -20.17
C GLU A 204 -21.80 5.24 -20.69
N GLU A 205 -21.66 6.28 -19.87
CA GLU A 205 -21.94 7.67 -20.24
C GLU A 205 -20.88 8.28 -21.18
N LEU A 206 -19.66 7.71 -21.25
CA LEU A 206 -18.56 8.23 -22.07
C LEU A 206 -18.82 7.97 -23.56
N ALA A 207 -19.48 8.91 -24.24
CA ALA A 207 -19.85 8.79 -25.65
C ALA A 207 -18.62 9.01 -26.59
N ARG A 208 -17.78 9.98 -26.27
CA ARG A 208 -16.62 10.40 -27.09
C ARG A 208 -15.35 10.47 -26.25
N PRO A 209 -14.51 9.41 -26.25
CA PRO A 209 -13.26 9.45 -25.50
C PRO A 209 -12.34 10.55 -26.03
N PRO A 210 -11.56 11.22 -25.15
CA PRO A 210 -10.62 12.26 -25.53
C PRO A 210 -9.47 11.71 -26.37
N ASP A 211 -8.84 12.54 -27.21
CA ASP A 211 -7.59 12.17 -27.88
C ASP A 211 -6.39 12.54 -26.98
N THR A 212 -5.93 11.57 -26.22
CA THR A 212 -4.85 11.73 -25.25
C THR A 212 -3.48 11.24 -25.73
N ARG A 213 -3.33 10.86 -27.01
CA ARG A 213 -2.08 10.24 -27.51
C ARG A 213 -0.84 11.07 -27.23
N ALA A 214 -0.86 12.35 -27.59
CA ALA A 214 0.28 13.25 -27.34
C ALA A 214 0.61 13.39 -25.85
N TRP A 215 -0.40 13.36 -25.00
CA TRP A 215 -0.25 13.42 -23.54
C TRP A 215 0.37 12.13 -23.01
N VAL A 216 -0.15 10.98 -23.39
CA VAL A 216 0.40 9.64 -23.03
C VAL A 216 1.87 9.55 -23.45
N ASP A 217 2.21 9.96 -24.68
CA ASP A 217 3.59 9.94 -25.19
C ASP A 217 4.50 10.86 -24.36
N ALA A 218 4.03 12.06 -24.01
CA ALA A 218 4.79 13.02 -23.19
C ALA A 218 5.08 12.47 -21.77
N LEU A 219 4.09 11.82 -21.15
CA LEU A 219 4.29 11.17 -19.85
C LEU A 219 5.21 9.95 -19.96
N ARG A 220 5.10 9.16 -21.04
CA ARG A 220 5.96 8.00 -21.27
C ARG A 220 7.41 8.39 -21.46
N ALA A 221 7.69 9.49 -22.19
CA ALA A 221 9.04 10.02 -22.28
C ALA A 221 9.60 10.39 -20.88
N THR A 222 8.79 11.04 -20.04
CA THR A 222 9.19 11.38 -18.67
C THR A 222 9.43 10.13 -17.81
N GLU A 223 8.65 9.06 -17.97
CA GLU A 223 8.89 7.76 -17.30
C GLU A 223 10.28 7.23 -17.66
N HIS A 224 10.62 7.22 -18.95
CA HIS A 224 11.91 6.72 -19.44
C HIS A 224 13.06 7.57 -18.90
N ASP A 225 12.98 8.91 -19.02
CA ASP A 225 14.03 9.80 -18.52
C ASP A 225 14.31 9.59 -17.04
N LYS A 226 13.24 9.45 -16.22
CA LYS A 226 13.39 9.22 -14.78
C LYS A 226 13.89 7.81 -14.45
N LEU A 227 13.53 6.79 -15.23
CA LEU A 227 14.06 5.46 -15.10
C LEU A 227 15.57 5.43 -15.42
N ASP A 228 15.95 6.07 -16.53
CA ASP A 228 17.35 6.15 -16.93
C ASP A 228 18.21 6.90 -15.90
N ALA A 229 17.67 7.96 -15.28
CA ALA A 229 18.33 8.69 -14.21
C ALA A 229 18.63 7.85 -12.94
N THR A 230 17.82 6.81 -12.69
CA THR A 230 18.05 5.91 -11.53
C THR A 230 18.83 4.64 -11.87
N ARG A 231 19.11 4.41 -13.16
CA ARG A 231 19.77 3.18 -13.63
C ARG A 231 21.15 2.98 -13.01
N ALA A 232 21.93 4.06 -12.87
CA ALA A 232 23.27 4.00 -12.28
C ALA A 232 23.22 3.51 -10.82
N ASP A 233 22.25 3.98 -10.04
CA ASP A 233 22.08 3.61 -8.63
C ASP A 233 21.56 2.17 -8.49
N LEU A 234 20.66 1.72 -9.37
CA LEU A 234 20.17 0.34 -9.43
C LEU A 234 21.26 -0.69 -9.74
N HIS A 235 22.36 -0.25 -10.37
CA HIS A 235 23.50 -1.10 -10.73
C HIS A 235 24.81 -0.61 -10.09
N SER A 236 24.71 0.15 -9.00
CA SER A 236 25.87 0.71 -8.30
C SER A 236 26.77 -0.38 -7.70
N ASP A 237 28.06 -0.28 -7.94
CA ASP A 237 29.09 -1.12 -7.31
C ASP A 237 29.73 -0.42 -6.10
N SER A 238 29.07 0.62 -5.56
CA SER A 238 29.60 1.33 -4.39
C SER A 238 29.63 0.44 -3.14
N ASN A 239 30.65 0.70 -2.32
CA ASN A 239 30.78 0.11 -1.01
C ASN A 239 31.10 1.23 -0.01
N PRO A 240 30.21 1.51 0.96
CA PRO A 240 29.00 0.77 1.34
C PRO A 240 27.94 0.68 0.23
N ILE A 241 27.09 -0.35 0.32
CA ILE A 241 26.11 -0.69 -0.72
C ILE A 241 25.04 0.41 -0.85
N HIS A 242 24.85 0.91 -2.07
CA HIS A 242 23.72 1.82 -2.35
C HIS A 242 22.37 1.07 -2.20
N PRO A 243 21.37 1.58 -1.43
CA PRO A 243 20.15 0.84 -1.15
C PRO A 243 19.35 0.46 -2.41
N LEU A 244 19.38 1.27 -3.48
CA LEU A 244 18.73 0.96 -4.75
C LEU A 244 19.33 -0.28 -5.45
N ARG A 245 20.59 -0.64 -5.18
CA ARG A 245 21.20 -1.85 -5.75
C ARG A 245 20.45 -3.11 -5.36
N ILE A 246 19.86 -3.15 -4.15
CA ILE A 246 19.05 -4.29 -3.72
C ILE A 246 17.85 -4.49 -4.67
N TYR A 247 17.18 -3.42 -5.04
CA TYR A 247 16.02 -3.49 -5.97
C TYR A 247 16.44 -3.82 -7.39
N GLY A 248 17.60 -3.36 -7.84
CA GLY A 248 18.16 -3.73 -9.14
C GLY A 248 18.36 -5.23 -9.27
N GLU A 249 18.72 -5.91 -8.18
CA GLU A 249 18.92 -7.36 -8.14
C GLU A 249 17.64 -8.15 -7.78
N LEU A 250 16.76 -7.59 -6.96
CA LEU A 250 15.55 -8.27 -6.49
C LEU A 250 14.45 -8.30 -7.56
N VAL A 251 14.16 -7.14 -8.20
CA VAL A 251 13.01 -7.01 -9.11
C VAL A 251 13.05 -8.04 -10.25
N PRO A 252 14.20 -8.33 -10.90
CA PRO A 252 14.26 -9.36 -11.94
C PRO A 252 14.02 -10.80 -11.44
N LEU A 253 14.02 -11.03 -10.12
CA LEU A 253 13.82 -12.35 -9.50
C LEU A 253 12.40 -12.56 -8.99
N LEU A 254 11.57 -11.52 -9.01
CA LEU A 254 10.19 -11.59 -8.55
C LEU A 254 9.31 -12.21 -9.64
N ASP A 255 8.47 -13.14 -9.22
CA ASP A 255 7.38 -13.64 -10.05
C ASP A 255 6.35 -12.53 -10.30
N ARG A 256 5.59 -12.64 -11.39
CA ARG A 256 4.60 -11.63 -11.75
C ARG A 256 3.50 -11.47 -10.69
N ASP A 257 3.16 -12.56 -10.01
CA ASP A 257 2.17 -12.64 -8.95
C ASP A 257 2.77 -12.67 -7.54
N ALA A 258 4.07 -12.32 -7.42
CA ALA A 258 4.73 -12.20 -6.12
C ALA A 258 4.01 -11.20 -5.22
N ILE A 259 3.81 -11.56 -3.96
CA ILE A 259 3.28 -10.66 -2.93
C ILE A 259 4.46 -10.00 -2.22
N VAL A 260 4.59 -8.70 -2.45
CA VAL A 260 5.65 -7.89 -1.85
C VAL A 260 5.07 -7.02 -0.74
N ILE A 261 5.64 -7.16 0.44
CA ILE A 261 5.23 -6.43 1.64
C ILE A 261 6.35 -5.46 2.01
N GLY A 262 6.03 -4.19 2.19
CA GLY A 262 6.96 -3.18 2.68
C GLY A 262 6.67 -2.83 4.14
N ASP A 263 7.72 -2.83 4.99
CA ASP A 263 7.62 -2.37 6.38
C ASP A 263 8.88 -1.61 6.77
N GLY A 264 8.77 -0.29 6.83
CA GLY A 264 9.90 0.57 7.16
C GLY A 264 9.81 1.95 6.53
N GLY A 265 10.86 2.72 6.72
CA GLY A 265 10.96 4.11 6.29
C GLY A 265 11.48 4.28 4.86
N ASP A 266 12.74 4.77 4.76
CA ASP A 266 13.41 5.08 3.49
C ASP A 266 13.57 3.86 2.58
N PHE A 267 13.99 2.72 3.11
CA PHE A 267 14.13 1.49 2.36
C PHE A 267 12.83 1.12 1.64
N VAL A 268 11.70 1.10 2.35
CA VAL A 268 10.40 0.78 1.74
C VAL A 268 9.89 1.90 0.82
N SER A 269 10.28 3.14 1.07
CA SER A 269 9.98 4.24 0.14
C SER A 269 10.65 4.03 -1.24
N TYR A 270 11.87 3.48 -1.26
CA TYR A 270 12.51 3.02 -2.50
C TYR A 270 11.75 1.84 -3.13
N ALA A 271 11.32 0.86 -2.32
CA ALA A 271 10.52 -0.26 -2.82
C ALA A 271 9.23 0.19 -3.51
N GLY A 272 8.51 1.12 -2.89
CA GLY A 272 7.28 1.69 -3.46
C GLY A 272 7.47 2.33 -4.84
N ARG A 273 8.70 2.77 -5.14
CA ARG A 273 9.07 3.39 -6.42
C ARG A 273 9.62 2.38 -7.43
N GLU A 274 10.38 1.37 -6.97
CA GLU A 274 11.13 0.47 -7.85
C GLU A 274 10.43 -0.86 -8.11
N VAL A 275 9.66 -1.39 -7.15
CA VAL A 275 8.99 -2.69 -7.31
C VAL A 275 7.69 -2.52 -8.09
N PRO A 276 7.53 -3.15 -9.26
CA PRO A 276 6.26 -3.13 -9.98
C PRO A 276 5.22 -4.03 -9.31
N SER A 277 3.94 -3.72 -9.47
CA SER A 277 2.84 -4.60 -9.07
C SER A 277 1.94 -4.87 -10.27
N TYR A 278 1.68 -6.14 -10.54
CA TYR A 278 0.97 -6.56 -11.76
C TYR A 278 -0.44 -7.09 -11.48
N GLU A 279 -0.70 -7.50 -10.24
CA GLU A 279 -1.99 -8.03 -9.82
C GLU A 279 -2.49 -7.33 -8.55
N PRO A 280 -3.81 -7.21 -8.37
CA PRO A 280 -4.40 -6.69 -7.15
C PRO A 280 -3.97 -7.51 -5.93
N GLY A 281 -3.66 -6.82 -4.82
CA GLY A 281 -3.24 -7.46 -3.58
C GLY A 281 -1.78 -7.93 -3.54
N CYS A 282 -1.00 -7.73 -4.62
CA CYS A 282 0.42 -8.09 -4.66
C CYS A 282 1.36 -7.01 -4.09
N TRP A 283 0.82 -5.91 -3.58
CA TRP A 283 1.55 -4.90 -2.81
C TRP A 283 0.83 -4.61 -1.50
N LEU A 284 1.53 -4.75 -0.38
CA LEU A 284 1.05 -4.41 0.95
C LEU A 284 2.06 -3.47 1.64
N ASP A 285 1.56 -2.47 2.34
CA ASP A 285 2.36 -1.52 3.11
C ASP A 285 1.57 -1.01 4.33
N PRO A 286 2.19 -0.27 5.27
CA PRO A 286 1.51 0.26 6.46
C PRO A 286 0.33 1.21 6.18
N GLY A 287 0.10 1.58 4.93
CA GLY A 287 -0.98 2.49 4.54
C GLY A 287 -0.80 3.92 5.10
N PRO A 288 -1.89 4.69 5.20
CA PRO A 288 -1.83 6.11 5.56
C PRO A 288 -1.41 6.38 7.01
N PHE A 289 -1.58 5.42 7.92
CA PHE A 289 -1.17 5.55 9.32
C PHE A 289 0.33 5.34 9.52
N GLY A 290 1.02 4.68 8.58
CA GLY A 290 2.46 4.47 8.64
C GLY A 290 2.93 3.63 9.84
N CYS A 291 2.09 2.76 10.39
CA CYS A 291 2.44 1.94 11.54
C CYS A 291 3.53 0.92 11.17
N LEU A 292 4.69 1.03 11.81
CA LEU A 292 5.79 0.08 11.64
C LEU A 292 5.51 -1.23 12.41
N GLY A 293 6.07 -2.34 11.93
CA GLY A 293 5.93 -3.66 12.54
C GLY A 293 4.73 -4.47 12.01
N VAL A 294 4.02 -3.99 11.00
CA VAL A 294 2.89 -4.70 10.37
C VAL A 294 3.34 -5.78 9.39
N GLY A 295 4.56 -5.67 8.88
CA GLY A 295 5.08 -6.50 7.79
C GLY A 295 5.01 -7.99 8.04
N PRO A 296 5.48 -8.54 9.17
CA PRO A 296 5.39 -9.96 9.46
C PRO A 296 3.97 -10.50 9.49
N GLY A 297 3.04 -9.75 10.10
CA GLY A 297 1.63 -10.14 10.12
C GLY A 297 1.04 -10.24 8.71
N TYR A 298 1.36 -9.30 7.83
CA TYR A 298 0.98 -9.37 6.42
C TYR A 298 1.65 -10.54 5.70
N ALA A 299 2.94 -10.80 5.96
CA ALA A 299 3.67 -11.88 5.32
C ALA A 299 3.14 -13.26 5.74
N LEU A 300 2.84 -13.45 7.02
CA LEU A 300 2.19 -14.65 7.55
C LEU A 300 0.82 -14.88 6.88
N ALA A 301 -0.02 -13.83 6.85
CA ALA A 301 -1.34 -13.90 6.22
C ALA A 301 -1.24 -14.19 4.72
N ALA A 302 -0.33 -13.51 4.00
CA ALA A 302 -0.12 -13.72 2.58
C ALA A 302 0.33 -15.15 2.27
N ARG A 303 1.28 -15.70 3.04
CA ARG A 303 1.76 -17.08 2.86
C ARG A 303 0.68 -18.11 3.15
N LEU A 304 -0.14 -17.89 4.18
CA LEU A 304 -1.25 -18.78 4.51
C LEU A 304 -2.36 -18.75 3.45
N ALA A 305 -2.68 -17.56 2.94
CA ALA A 305 -3.70 -17.37 1.91
C ALA A 305 -3.25 -17.83 0.52
N HIS A 306 -1.96 -17.72 0.23
CA HIS A 306 -1.36 -18.02 -1.08
C HIS A 306 -0.10 -18.88 -0.94
N PRO A 307 -0.26 -20.19 -0.63
CA PRO A 307 0.87 -21.07 -0.33
C PRO A 307 1.85 -21.29 -1.49
N ASP A 308 1.41 -21.06 -2.73
CA ASP A 308 2.19 -21.30 -3.95
C ASP A 308 2.86 -20.04 -4.51
N ARG A 309 2.54 -18.83 -4.00
CA ARG A 309 3.13 -17.57 -4.49
C ARG A 309 4.44 -17.23 -3.78
N GLN A 310 5.31 -16.48 -4.45
CA GLN A 310 6.41 -15.83 -3.76
C GLN A 310 5.88 -14.80 -2.75
N VAL A 311 6.36 -14.84 -1.52
CA VAL A 311 6.09 -13.82 -0.50
C VAL A 311 7.42 -13.21 -0.05
N VAL A 312 7.59 -11.91 -0.30
CA VAL A 312 8.79 -11.16 0.02
C VAL A 312 8.44 -10.02 0.95
N LEU A 313 9.11 -9.99 2.11
CA LEU A 313 8.97 -8.95 3.12
C LEU A 313 10.19 -8.03 3.06
N LEU A 314 9.99 -6.77 2.76
CA LEU A 314 11.02 -5.73 2.70
C LEU A 314 11.01 -4.93 4.00
N TYR A 315 12.13 -4.98 4.71
CA TYR A 315 12.27 -4.32 6.00
C TYR A 315 13.30 -3.18 5.96
N GLY A 316 12.99 -2.07 6.63
CA GLY A 316 14.03 -1.26 7.26
C GLY A 316 14.47 -1.92 8.59
N ASP A 317 15.73 -1.76 8.95
CA ASP A 317 16.29 -2.31 10.20
C ASP A 317 15.58 -1.77 11.45
N GLY A 318 15.16 -0.50 11.44
CA GLY A 318 14.33 0.08 12.50
C GLY A 318 12.95 -0.57 12.62
N ALA A 319 12.27 -0.79 11.51
CA ALA A 319 10.94 -1.44 11.49
C ALA A 319 11.00 -2.88 12.00
N LEU A 320 12.05 -3.61 11.66
CA LEU A 320 12.28 -4.97 12.17
C LEU A 320 12.32 -5.01 13.71
N GLY A 321 12.81 -3.95 14.36
CA GLY A 321 12.83 -3.83 15.82
C GLY A 321 11.46 -3.90 16.48
N PHE A 322 10.36 -3.59 15.77
CA PHE A 322 9.00 -3.63 16.33
C PHE A 322 8.40 -5.03 16.37
N SER A 323 8.72 -5.89 15.41
CA SER A 323 8.04 -7.17 15.23
C SER A 323 8.96 -8.31 14.76
N GLY A 324 10.26 -8.14 14.92
CA GLY A 324 11.24 -9.16 14.50
C GLY A 324 11.05 -10.53 15.16
N MET A 325 10.40 -10.60 16.33
CA MET A 325 10.07 -11.87 16.98
C MET A 325 9.07 -12.71 16.19
N GLU A 326 8.27 -12.11 15.29
CA GLU A 326 7.35 -12.86 14.41
C GLU A 326 8.08 -13.68 13.33
N LEU A 327 9.37 -13.49 13.14
CA LEU A 327 10.20 -14.39 12.34
C LEU A 327 10.25 -15.80 12.96
N GLU A 328 10.21 -15.91 14.30
CA GLU A 328 10.06 -17.21 14.99
C GLU A 328 8.74 -17.88 14.60
N THR A 329 7.65 -17.11 14.54
CA THR A 329 6.34 -17.63 14.13
C THR A 329 6.39 -18.20 12.70
N MET A 330 7.09 -17.55 11.77
CA MET A 330 7.30 -18.07 10.41
C MET A 330 8.04 -19.41 10.44
N VAL A 331 9.11 -19.51 11.24
CA VAL A 331 9.90 -20.75 11.38
C VAL A 331 9.07 -21.85 12.04
N ARG A 332 8.43 -21.56 13.16
CA ARG A 332 7.64 -22.53 13.92
C ARG A 332 6.46 -23.13 13.12
N LEU A 333 5.90 -22.34 12.19
CA LEU A 333 4.78 -22.76 11.33
C LEU A 333 5.23 -23.23 9.94
N ASP A 334 6.54 -23.31 9.69
CA ASP A 334 7.13 -23.71 8.40
C ASP A 334 6.55 -22.89 7.22
N LEU A 335 6.55 -21.57 7.37
CA LEU A 335 6.01 -20.63 6.39
C LEU A 335 7.14 -19.93 5.61
N PRO A 336 7.52 -20.41 4.42
CA PRO A 336 8.63 -19.88 3.64
C PRO A 336 8.33 -18.46 3.13
N VAL A 337 8.84 -17.48 3.87
CA VAL A 337 8.86 -16.06 3.53
C VAL A 337 10.31 -15.63 3.38
N VAL A 338 10.60 -14.83 2.36
CA VAL A 338 11.92 -14.19 2.21
C VAL A 338 11.84 -12.77 2.75
N ALA A 339 12.50 -12.53 3.89
CA ALA A 339 12.65 -11.19 4.46
C ALA A 339 13.97 -10.58 3.96
N VAL A 340 13.92 -9.37 3.40
CA VAL A 340 15.09 -8.60 2.95
C VAL A 340 15.20 -7.34 3.79
N VAL A 341 16.30 -7.20 4.53
CA VAL A 341 16.56 -6.07 5.41
C VAL A 341 17.56 -5.13 4.76
N GLY A 342 17.13 -3.88 4.51
CA GLY A 342 18.04 -2.78 4.21
C GLY A 342 18.59 -2.21 5.52
N ASN A 343 19.78 -2.68 5.93
CA ASN A 343 20.38 -2.36 7.20
C ASN A 343 21.36 -1.21 7.04
N ASN A 344 20.89 0.02 7.26
CA ASN A 344 21.74 1.22 7.25
C ASN A 344 22.15 1.70 8.65
N GLY A 345 21.68 1.07 9.72
CA GLY A 345 21.99 1.43 11.10
C GLY A 345 21.42 2.76 11.55
N ILE A 346 20.39 3.28 10.89
CA ILE A 346 19.77 4.57 11.22
C ILE A 346 18.25 4.56 10.95
N TRP A 347 17.55 5.48 11.60
CA TRP A 347 16.20 5.90 11.21
C TRP A 347 16.33 6.94 10.07
N GLY A 348 16.44 6.48 8.81
CA GLY A 348 16.79 7.34 7.68
C GLY A 348 15.78 8.45 7.40
N LEU A 349 14.47 8.15 7.50
CA LEU A 349 13.41 9.14 7.28
C LEU A 349 13.32 10.19 8.39
N GLU A 350 13.89 9.95 9.55
CA GLU A 350 13.96 10.88 10.69
C GLU A 350 15.31 11.61 10.70
N LYS A 351 16.39 10.89 10.55
CA LYS A 351 17.76 11.43 10.68
C LYS A 351 18.09 12.47 9.63
N HIS A 352 17.88 12.14 8.36
CA HIS A 352 18.22 13.03 7.27
C HIS A 352 17.45 14.36 7.28
N PRO A 353 16.12 14.37 7.49
CA PRO A 353 15.37 15.62 7.66
C PRO A 353 15.79 16.42 8.88
N MET A 354 16.02 15.79 10.04
CA MET A 354 16.50 16.50 11.24
C MET A 354 17.83 17.22 10.96
N ARG A 355 18.78 16.53 10.32
CA ARG A 355 20.06 17.16 9.93
C ARG A 355 19.90 18.28 8.92
N ALA A 356 19.02 18.11 7.94
CA ALA A 356 18.76 19.15 6.92
C ALA A 356 18.09 20.39 7.52
N LEU A 357 17.15 20.22 8.46
CA LEU A 357 16.37 21.30 9.04
C LEU A 357 17.07 21.98 10.23
N TYR A 358 17.73 21.19 11.10
CA TYR A 358 18.24 21.67 12.37
C TYR A 358 19.77 21.60 12.49
N GLY A 359 20.46 20.95 11.56
CA GLY A 359 21.91 20.75 11.59
C GLY A 359 22.38 19.63 12.54
N TYR A 360 21.48 18.97 13.24
CA TYR A 360 21.75 17.84 14.12
C TYR A 360 20.59 16.83 14.11
N ASP A 361 20.82 15.64 14.67
CA ASP A 361 19.81 14.61 14.85
C ASP A 361 19.82 14.11 16.30
N VAL A 362 18.70 13.55 16.74
CA VAL A 362 18.51 13.00 18.10
C VAL A 362 17.86 11.63 18.02
N ALA A 363 18.45 10.65 18.73
CA ALA A 363 17.92 9.30 18.85
C ALA A 363 17.62 8.56 17.52
N ALA A 364 18.29 8.96 16.44
CA ALA A 364 18.08 8.43 15.10
C ALA A 364 19.15 7.44 14.65
N ASP A 365 20.14 7.15 15.50
CA ASP A 365 21.14 6.11 15.28
C ASP A 365 20.68 4.77 15.84
N LEU A 366 20.84 3.73 15.05
CA LEU A 366 20.77 2.34 15.45
C LEU A 366 22.18 1.76 15.49
N ARG A 367 22.32 0.49 15.86
CA ARG A 367 23.62 -0.18 15.85
C ARG A 367 23.99 -0.57 14.41
N PRO A 368 25.08 -0.05 13.85
CA PRO A 368 25.53 -0.43 12.52
C PRO A 368 25.82 -1.95 12.43
N GLU A 369 25.54 -2.51 11.24
CA GLU A 369 25.86 -3.91 10.92
C GLU A 369 25.32 -4.94 11.93
N LEU A 370 24.16 -4.67 12.53
CA LEU A 370 23.54 -5.64 13.42
C LEU A 370 23.16 -6.91 12.65
N ARG A 371 23.51 -8.06 13.21
CA ARG A 371 23.40 -9.38 12.60
C ARG A 371 21.98 -9.93 12.74
N TYR A 372 21.01 -9.35 12.01
CA TYR A 372 19.64 -9.83 11.95
C TYR A 372 19.51 -11.22 11.28
N ASP A 373 20.45 -11.56 10.40
CA ASP A 373 20.61 -12.89 9.83
C ASP A 373 20.83 -13.96 10.92
N GLN A 374 21.69 -13.69 11.90
CA GLN A 374 21.92 -14.61 13.03
C GLN A 374 20.69 -14.71 13.96
N MET A 375 19.87 -13.66 14.05
CA MET A 375 18.61 -13.75 14.77
C MET A 375 17.68 -14.77 14.10
N MET A 376 17.56 -14.74 12.77
CA MET A 376 16.78 -15.72 12.01
C MET A 376 17.33 -17.14 12.17
N GLU A 377 18.65 -17.32 12.11
CA GLU A 377 19.31 -18.60 12.36
C GLU A 377 19.05 -19.13 13.79
N SER A 378 18.99 -18.24 14.78
CA SER A 378 18.71 -18.63 16.17
C SER A 378 17.30 -19.18 16.37
N PHE A 379 16.35 -18.80 15.51
CA PHE A 379 15.00 -19.37 15.47
C PHE A 379 14.92 -20.68 14.67
N GLY A 380 15.99 -21.05 13.95
CA GLY A 380 16.02 -22.24 13.09
C GLY A 380 15.71 -21.99 11.62
N GLY A 381 15.55 -20.73 11.20
CA GLY A 381 15.46 -20.34 9.80
C GLY A 381 16.83 -20.15 9.15
N ARG A 382 16.86 -19.57 7.96
CA ARG A 382 18.09 -19.27 7.23
C ARG A 382 18.46 -17.80 7.32
N GLY A 383 19.75 -17.52 7.53
CA GLY A 383 20.34 -16.17 7.53
C GLY A 383 21.36 -15.99 6.41
N GLU A 384 21.32 -14.84 5.74
CA GLU A 384 22.35 -14.40 4.79
C GLU A 384 22.79 -12.99 5.18
N PHE A 385 24.10 -12.75 5.28
CA PHE A 385 24.65 -11.42 5.54
C PHE A 385 25.45 -10.95 4.34
N VAL A 386 25.05 -9.80 3.79
CA VAL A 386 25.59 -9.25 2.55
C VAL A 386 26.22 -7.89 2.84
N THR A 387 27.50 -7.73 2.49
CA THR A 387 28.28 -6.50 2.66
C THR A 387 28.95 -6.04 1.36
N ALA A 388 28.83 -6.82 0.28
CA ALA A 388 29.35 -6.47 -1.04
C ALA A 388 28.24 -6.53 -2.09
N PRO A 389 28.19 -5.58 -3.04
CA PRO A 389 27.08 -5.48 -4.01
C PRO A 389 26.95 -6.74 -4.90
N GLU A 390 28.04 -7.40 -5.24
CA GLU A 390 28.07 -8.62 -6.06
C GLU A 390 27.44 -9.83 -5.37
N ASP A 391 27.34 -9.83 -4.04
CA ASP A 391 26.78 -10.94 -3.27
C ASP A 391 25.26 -10.85 -3.12
N ILE A 392 24.63 -9.71 -3.47
CA ILE A 392 23.18 -9.50 -3.31
C ILE A 392 22.38 -10.51 -4.15
N ALA A 393 22.63 -10.57 -5.46
CA ALA A 393 21.88 -11.47 -6.34
C ALA A 393 22.06 -12.96 -5.98
N PRO A 394 23.27 -13.45 -5.67
CA PRO A 394 23.45 -14.81 -5.18
C PRO A 394 22.68 -15.12 -3.89
N ALA A 395 22.69 -14.22 -2.90
CA ALA A 395 21.97 -14.39 -1.64
C ALA A 395 20.45 -14.43 -1.86
N LEU A 396 19.90 -13.49 -2.65
CA LEU A 396 18.47 -13.46 -2.99
C LEU A 396 18.03 -14.73 -3.72
N LYS A 397 18.80 -15.22 -4.69
CA LYS A 397 18.52 -16.46 -5.41
C LYS A 397 18.47 -17.67 -4.47
N ARG A 398 19.44 -17.78 -3.55
CA ARG A 398 19.43 -18.86 -2.55
C ARG A 398 18.23 -18.76 -1.63
N ALA A 399 17.89 -17.55 -1.17
CA ALA A 399 16.75 -17.31 -0.31
C ALA A 399 15.42 -17.70 -0.99
N LEU A 400 15.18 -17.22 -2.22
CA LEU A 400 13.96 -17.52 -2.98
C LEU A 400 13.84 -19.01 -3.35
N ALA A 401 14.94 -19.72 -3.54
CA ALA A 401 14.97 -21.14 -3.87
C ALA A 401 14.97 -22.07 -2.65
N SER A 402 15.10 -21.54 -1.43
CA SER A 402 15.30 -22.36 -0.22
C SER A 402 14.08 -23.19 0.17
N GLY A 403 12.87 -22.68 -0.07
CA GLY A 403 11.63 -23.23 0.48
C GLY A 403 11.53 -23.15 2.01
N GLU A 404 12.36 -22.33 2.66
CA GLU A 404 12.43 -22.14 4.10
C GLU A 404 12.32 -20.65 4.45
N PRO A 405 11.82 -20.29 5.65
CA PRO A 405 11.88 -18.91 6.14
C PRO A 405 13.34 -18.39 6.12
N THR A 406 13.58 -17.34 5.35
CA THR A 406 14.93 -16.83 5.11
C THR A 406 15.01 -15.32 5.30
N LEU A 407 16.06 -14.84 5.98
CA LEU A 407 16.34 -13.40 6.11
C LEU A 407 17.65 -13.06 5.43
N VAL A 408 17.60 -12.15 4.46
CA VAL A 408 18.76 -11.55 3.78
C VAL A 408 19.01 -10.16 4.37
N ASN A 409 20.06 -10.05 5.17
CA ASN A 409 20.50 -8.83 5.85
C ASN A 409 21.56 -8.13 4.99
N VAL A 410 21.21 -7.01 4.36
CA VAL A 410 22.13 -6.27 3.47
C VAL A 410 22.59 -4.98 4.16
N ALA A 411 23.86 -4.87 4.46
CA ALA A 411 24.48 -3.65 5.02
C ALA A 411 24.51 -2.57 3.94
N THR A 412 23.78 -1.46 4.14
CA THR A 412 23.67 -0.37 3.16
C THR A 412 24.27 0.94 3.67
N ASP A 413 24.56 1.86 2.75
CA ASP A 413 25.15 3.15 3.05
C ASP A 413 24.17 4.04 3.83
N PRO A 414 24.49 4.43 5.09
CA PRO A 414 23.68 5.34 5.88
C PRO A 414 23.68 6.79 5.36
N ALA A 415 24.60 7.16 4.46
CA ALA A 415 24.68 8.50 3.91
C ALA A 415 23.69 8.73 2.76
N VAL A 416 23.16 7.65 2.17
CA VAL A 416 22.19 7.74 1.07
C VAL A 416 20.80 8.05 1.62
N ALA A 417 20.34 9.28 1.36
CA ALA A 417 19.01 9.73 1.77
C ALA A 417 17.97 9.43 0.68
N TYR A 418 16.76 9.00 1.08
CA TYR A 418 15.63 8.94 0.15
C TYR A 418 15.28 10.36 -0.33
N PRO A 419 15.23 10.62 -1.66
CA PRO A 419 14.90 11.94 -2.16
C PRO A 419 13.44 12.28 -1.85
N ARG A 420 13.22 13.15 -0.87
CA ARG A 420 11.90 13.72 -0.57
C ARG A 420 11.64 14.95 -1.46
N SER A 421 10.42 15.08 -1.99
CA SER A 421 9.96 16.37 -2.47
C SER A 421 9.80 17.28 -1.24
N SER A 422 10.18 18.55 -1.39
CA SER A 422 10.28 19.58 -0.34
C SER A 422 9.00 19.91 0.46
N ASN A 423 7.91 19.18 0.27
CA ASN A 423 6.60 19.46 0.86
C ASN A 423 6.34 18.73 2.18
N LEU A 424 7.38 18.27 2.88
CA LEU A 424 7.32 17.73 4.24
C LEU A 424 8.24 18.52 5.20
N ALA A 425 8.45 19.79 4.92
CA ALA A 425 9.02 20.72 5.89
C ALA A 425 7.88 21.51 6.53
#